data_03e974950e6ae4cda47f683b83843ad8
#
_entry.id   03e974950e6ae4cda47f683b83843ad8
#
_cell.length_a   1.000
_cell.length_b   1.000
_cell.length_c   1.000
_cell.angle_alpha   90.00
_cell.angle_beta   90.00
_cell.angle_gamma   90.00
#
_symmetry.space_group_name_H-M   'P 1'
#
loop_
_entity.id
_entity.type
_entity.pdbx_description
1 polymer ?
#
loop_
_entity_poly.entity_id
_entity_poly.type
_entity_poly.pdbx_seq_one_letter_code
_entity_poly.pdbx_strand_id
1 'polypeptide(L)'
;MMDGASPVDRDVSPVGLPKKRIKQNHDQVFLHNLPDAPRYTKSYMHNAEIYKCFPTKSNYILSVSYDGYVKFWHKTPNGVEYIKEFHAHNAMLLSAELSQDERLFITGADDKSLKVFDVENIDLVNIIDLEFLPKAICCFNSPSLKTSLIAVSSAESPLIFFFESGGDGEVLYTVKKHTAPVHCLRYLSTLDCFLSIDIGGMVEYWSPEEPFQKPDTAELFNMKSQTDLYIFKKQKSVPTSLEVSHFENFWSTISYPDCKVRVFDTKSGRAILELDENPSNAAKKVEALFEKEDTESSYYMSHVELGRRIAIERDIEKHGLTVGTTAIFDESEKYLLYGSIVGIKVVSIDNGTVVRIYGKDEAVRFTRLSLYQQAPKKSNLPSLDVIASNNPLVEESFQKDPTLFATAWKKQRFYLFSNMSTKFTLSDRDVYNEQMLPVTNNEGRQENGNILLGKAAIIHTTQGDISIKLYPEEAPKAVQNFTTHAENGYYDNTIFHRIIKNFMIQGGDPLGDGTGGESIWKKDFEDEISPNLKHDRPFTVSMANSGPNTNGSQFFITTDLTPWLDGKHTIFARAYAGLDVVHRIEQSETDKYDRPLEPTKIINISIVYT
;
A
#
# COMPACT_ATOMS: atom_id res chain seq x y z
N MET A 1 49.97 -68.05 -3.89
CA MET A 1 50.84 -66.93 -4.27
C MET A 1 49.99 -65.93 -5.02
N MET A 2 49.95 -64.78 -4.42
CA MET A 2 49.63 -63.46 -5.01
C MET A 2 48.15 -63.15 -5.32
N ASP A 3 47.60 -62.53 -4.53
CA ASP A 3 47.41 -61.08 -4.25
C ASP A 3 46.23 -60.52 -5.07
N GLY A 4 45.14 -60.34 -4.31
CA GLY A 4 43.97 -59.65 -4.72
C GLY A 4 44.16 -58.14 -4.54
N ALA A 5 43.70 -57.40 -5.51
CA ALA A 5 43.41 -55.98 -5.37
C ALA A 5 41.95 -55.75 -5.68
N SER A 6 41.20 -55.38 -4.69
CA SER A 6 39.84 -54.90 -4.78
C SER A 6 39.78 -53.51 -5.45
N PRO A 7 38.81 -53.24 -6.30
CA PRO A 7 38.58 -51.90 -6.83
C PRO A 7 37.83 -51.03 -5.78
N VAL A 8 38.36 -49.86 -5.55
CA VAL A 8 37.80 -48.79 -4.73
C VAL A 8 36.61 -48.21 -5.53
N ASP A 9 35.41 -48.41 -5.02
CA ASP A 9 34.21 -47.71 -5.45
C ASP A 9 34.36 -46.21 -5.10
N ARG A 10 34.48 -45.38 -6.12
CA ARG A 10 34.32 -43.93 -5.99
C ARG A 10 32.84 -43.61 -6.19
N ASP A 11 32.12 -43.44 -5.10
CA ASP A 11 30.85 -42.78 -5.08
C ASP A 11 31.01 -41.32 -5.57
N VAL A 12 30.70 -41.08 -6.82
CA VAL A 12 30.46 -39.75 -7.38
C VAL A 12 28.98 -39.45 -7.17
N SER A 13 28.68 -38.83 -6.04
CA SER A 13 27.38 -38.23 -5.82
C SER A 13 27.15 -37.14 -6.91
N PRO A 14 26.00 -37.11 -7.58
CA PRO A 14 25.70 -36.06 -8.54
C PRO A 14 25.56 -34.75 -7.76
N VAL A 15 26.41 -33.78 -8.08
CA VAL A 15 26.29 -32.40 -7.62
C VAL A 15 24.94 -31.86 -8.10
N GLY A 16 23.94 -31.92 -7.24
CA GLY A 16 22.63 -31.32 -7.49
C GLY A 16 22.77 -29.82 -7.62
N LEU A 17 22.56 -29.33 -8.81
CA LEU A 17 22.39 -27.90 -9.07
C LEU A 17 21.33 -27.35 -8.10
N PRO A 18 21.55 -26.20 -7.44
CA PRO A 18 20.62 -25.67 -6.44
C PRO A 18 19.38 -25.11 -7.13
N LYS A 19 18.34 -25.95 -7.25
CA LYS A 19 17.01 -25.56 -7.75
C LYS A 19 16.40 -24.36 -6.99
N LYS A 20 16.84 -24.11 -5.77
CA LYS A 20 16.38 -22.97 -4.95
C LYS A 20 16.85 -21.59 -5.45
N ARG A 21 18.03 -21.45 -6.03
CA ARG A 21 18.55 -20.16 -6.50
C ARG A 21 17.83 -19.64 -7.75
N ILE A 22 17.41 -20.51 -8.65
CA ILE A 22 16.71 -20.13 -9.89
C ILE A 22 15.28 -19.69 -9.55
N LYS A 23 14.58 -20.37 -8.61
CA LYS A 23 13.24 -19.95 -8.16
C LYS A 23 13.26 -18.59 -7.45
N GLN A 24 14.25 -18.31 -6.59
CA GLN A 24 14.34 -17.03 -5.89
C GLN A 24 14.53 -15.84 -6.84
N ASN A 25 15.32 -15.99 -7.89
CA ASN A 25 15.52 -14.92 -8.88
C ASN A 25 14.26 -14.67 -9.74
N HIS A 26 13.48 -15.71 -10.06
CA HIS A 26 12.22 -15.53 -10.78
C HIS A 26 11.15 -14.87 -9.92
N ASP A 27 11.02 -15.26 -8.66
CA ASP A 27 10.05 -14.66 -7.74
C ASP A 27 10.35 -13.17 -7.50
N GLN A 28 11.62 -12.78 -7.40
CA GLN A 28 12.02 -11.39 -7.28
C GLN A 28 11.64 -10.54 -8.50
N VAL A 29 11.77 -11.07 -9.72
CA VAL A 29 11.39 -10.33 -10.94
C VAL A 29 9.89 -10.01 -10.97
N PHE A 30 9.03 -10.93 -10.52
CA PHE A 30 7.60 -10.68 -10.47
C PHE A 30 7.19 -9.72 -9.34
N LEU A 31 7.95 -9.66 -8.24
CA LEU A 31 7.71 -8.72 -7.15
C LEU A 31 7.93 -7.26 -7.55
N HIS A 32 8.75 -6.99 -8.57
CA HIS A 32 8.91 -5.63 -9.13
C HIS A 32 7.65 -5.10 -9.83
N ASN A 33 6.71 -5.98 -10.19
CA ASN A 33 5.41 -5.57 -10.73
C ASN A 33 4.40 -5.18 -9.64
N LEU A 34 4.78 -5.23 -8.37
CA LEU A 34 3.95 -4.83 -7.23
C LEU A 34 4.55 -3.60 -6.55
N PRO A 35 3.74 -2.72 -5.94
CA PRO A 35 4.24 -1.56 -5.22
C PRO A 35 5.27 -1.92 -4.14
N ASP A 36 6.28 -1.07 -3.95
CA ASP A 36 7.30 -1.29 -2.93
C ASP A 36 6.97 -0.64 -1.58
N ALA A 37 6.17 0.43 -1.58
CA ALA A 37 5.85 1.15 -0.35
C ALA A 37 5.00 0.30 0.62
N PRO A 38 5.47 0.04 1.85
CA PRO A 38 4.72 -0.72 2.84
C PRO A 38 3.50 0.02 3.37
N ARG A 39 3.49 1.35 3.27
CA ARG A 39 2.41 2.25 3.67
C ARG A 39 1.83 2.96 2.45
N TYR A 40 0.57 3.45 2.56
CA TYR A 40 -0.01 4.23 1.45
C TYR A 40 0.74 5.56 1.27
N THR A 41 0.89 5.98 0.04
CA THR A 41 1.59 7.22 -0.32
C THR A 41 0.65 8.42 -0.36
N LYS A 42 -0.54 8.25 -0.92
CA LYS A 42 -1.57 9.28 -1.04
C LYS A 42 -2.95 8.71 -0.76
N SER A 43 -3.88 9.57 -0.37
CA SER A 43 -5.29 9.22 -0.21
C SER A 43 -6.18 10.30 -0.80
N TYR A 44 -7.32 9.88 -1.36
CA TYR A 44 -8.30 10.78 -1.97
C TYR A 44 -9.68 10.50 -1.43
N MET A 45 -10.54 11.52 -1.36
CA MET A 45 -11.80 11.41 -0.65
C MET A 45 -13.04 11.57 -1.54
N HIS A 46 -14.10 10.94 -1.07
CA HIS A 46 -15.48 11.16 -1.47
C HIS A 46 -16.30 11.74 -0.30
N ASN A 47 -17.54 12.10 -0.57
CA ASN A 47 -18.45 12.57 0.47
C ASN A 47 -19.00 11.44 1.33
N ALA A 48 -19.07 10.22 0.78
CA ALA A 48 -19.52 9.01 1.46
C ALA A 48 -18.50 7.87 1.35
N GLU A 49 -18.80 6.73 1.96
CA GLU A 49 -18.00 5.51 1.89
C GLU A 49 -17.84 5.06 0.43
N ILE A 50 -16.63 4.65 0.07
CA ILE A 50 -16.29 4.28 -1.30
C ILE A 50 -16.59 2.81 -1.54
N TYR A 51 -17.32 2.53 -2.64
CA TYR A 51 -17.63 1.18 -3.07
C TYR A 51 -16.36 0.45 -3.58
N LYS A 52 -15.76 0.90 -4.67
CA LYS A 52 -14.55 0.31 -5.29
C LYS A 52 -13.89 1.33 -6.22
N CYS A 53 -12.60 1.17 -6.47
CA CYS A 53 -11.88 1.86 -7.53
C CYS A 53 -11.68 0.90 -8.71
N PHE A 54 -11.80 1.41 -9.93
CA PHE A 54 -11.66 0.64 -11.17
C PHE A 54 -10.57 1.28 -12.03
N PRO A 55 -9.35 0.76 -12.02
CA PRO A 55 -8.29 1.20 -12.93
C PRO A 55 -8.53 0.65 -14.33
N THR A 56 -8.22 1.44 -15.36
CA THR A 56 -8.37 1.07 -16.77
C THR A 56 -7.07 1.13 -17.54
N LYS A 57 -7.01 0.42 -18.68
CA LYS A 57 -5.84 0.43 -19.58
C LYS A 57 -5.61 1.76 -20.28
N SER A 58 -6.61 2.62 -20.29
CA SER A 58 -6.53 3.99 -20.85
C SER A 58 -6.00 5.03 -19.87
N ASN A 59 -5.45 4.62 -18.72
CA ASN A 59 -4.95 5.47 -17.63
C ASN A 59 -6.02 6.27 -16.89
N TYR A 60 -7.28 5.92 -17.08
CA TYR A 60 -8.36 6.46 -16.26
C TYR A 60 -8.60 5.55 -15.07
N ILE A 61 -8.97 6.16 -13.97
CA ILE A 61 -9.37 5.48 -12.75
C ILE A 61 -10.74 6.01 -12.38
N LEU A 62 -11.67 5.09 -12.15
CA LEU A 62 -13.00 5.43 -11.71
C LEU A 62 -13.12 5.07 -10.23
N SER A 63 -13.58 5.98 -9.41
CA SER A 63 -13.91 5.71 -8.02
C SER A 63 -15.40 5.96 -7.80
N VAL A 64 -16.06 5.02 -7.14
CA VAL A 64 -17.50 5.04 -6.94
C VAL A 64 -17.81 4.98 -5.47
N SER A 65 -18.72 5.80 -4.99
CA SER A 65 -19.18 5.83 -3.62
C SER A 65 -20.63 5.36 -3.46
N TYR A 66 -20.98 4.91 -2.27
CA TYR A 66 -22.32 4.38 -1.99
C TYR A 66 -23.44 5.42 -2.11
N ASP A 67 -23.12 6.72 -2.10
CA ASP A 67 -24.05 7.83 -2.34
C ASP A 67 -24.40 8.07 -3.84
N GLY A 68 -23.89 7.21 -4.73
CA GLY A 68 -24.17 7.28 -6.16
C GLY A 68 -23.27 8.23 -6.94
N TYR A 69 -22.21 8.75 -6.36
CA TYR A 69 -21.23 9.57 -7.09
C TYR A 69 -20.17 8.71 -7.77
N VAL A 70 -19.88 9.02 -9.02
CA VAL A 70 -18.80 8.44 -9.84
C VAL A 70 -17.80 9.53 -10.16
N LYS A 71 -16.53 9.35 -9.77
CA LYS A 71 -15.44 10.28 -10.07
C LYS A 71 -14.45 9.66 -11.03
N PHE A 72 -14.08 10.42 -12.04
CA PHE A 72 -13.06 10.09 -13.02
C PHE A 72 -11.75 10.79 -12.67
N TRP A 73 -10.67 10.02 -12.69
CA TRP A 73 -9.33 10.47 -12.40
C TRP A 73 -8.40 10.03 -13.51
N HIS A 74 -7.38 10.81 -13.78
CA HIS A 74 -6.28 10.44 -14.67
C HIS A 74 -5.10 9.95 -13.84
N LYS A 75 -4.53 8.78 -14.18
CA LYS A 75 -3.35 8.24 -13.50
C LYS A 75 -2.11 9.00 -13.99
N THR A 76 -1.38 9.58 -13.03
CA THR A 76 -0.09 10.23 -13.23
C THR A 76 0.99 9.46 -12.49
N PRO A 77 2.29 9.61 -12.84
CA PRO A 77 3.38 8.93 -12.13
C PRO A 77 3.40 9.19 -10.62
N ASN A 78 2.91 10.35 -10.19
CA ASN A 78 2.93 10.77 -8.79
C ASN A 78 1.58 10.63 -8.08
N GLY A 79 0.61 9.92 -8.65
CA GLY A 79 -0.71 9.74 -8.06
C GLY A 79 -1.84 9.77 -9.08
N VAL A 80 -2.94 10.41 -8.74
CA VAL A 80 -4.08 10.59 -9.63
C VAL A 80 -4.52 12.05 -9.65
N GLU A 81 -4.98 12.52 -10.80
CA GLU A 81 -5.52 13.87 -11.00
C GLU A 81 -7.03 13.78 -11.26
N TYR A 82 -7.77 14.64 -10.59
CA TYR A 82 -9.22 14.72 -10.74
C TYR A 82 -9.60 15.30 -12.12
N ILE A 83 -10.58 14.69 -12.79
CA ILE A 83 -11.08 15.16 -14.09
C ILE A 83 -12.53 15.64 -13.95
N LYS A 84 -13.45 14.73 -13.59
CA LYS A 84 -14.89 15.00 -13.61
C LYS A 84 -15.60 14.10 -12.60
N GLU A 85 -16.72 14.58 -12.08
CA GLU A 85 -17.64 13.75 -11.29
C GLU A 85 -19.05 13.77 -11.87
N PHE A 86 -19.74 12.67 -11.66
CA PHE A 86 -21.15 12.53 -12.00
C PHE A 86 -21.92 12.14 -10.74
N HIS A 87 -23.02 12.80 -10.48
CA HIS A 87 -24.03 12.32 -9.57
C HIS A 87 -24.90 11.29 -10.36
N ALA A 88 -24.39 10.06 -10.40
CA ALA A 88 -25.02 9.02 -11.21
C ALA A 88 -26.38 8.62 -10.65
N HIS A 89 -26.50 8.40 -9.36
CA HIS A 89 -27.73 7.91 -8.74
C HIS A 89 -28.11 8.76 -7.53
N ASN A 90 -29.44 8.91 -7.31
CA ASN A 90 -29.98 9.58 -6.13
C ASN A 90 -30.25 8.61 -4.97
N ALA A 91 -29.94 7.33 -5.17
CA ALA A 91 -30.14 6.25 -4.21
C ALA A 91 -28.81 5.51 -3.95
N MET A 92 -28.82 4.60 -3.00
CA MET A 92 -27.64 3.84 -2.63
C MET A 92 -27.15 2.96 -3.78
N LEU A 93 -25.88 3.05 -4.11
CA LEU A 93 -25.24 2.18 -5.09
C LEU A 93 -25.21 0.74 -4.60
N LEU A 94 -25.66 -0.19 -5.44
CA LEU A 94 -25.69 -1.62 -5.14
C LEU A 94 -24.57 -2.38 -5.86
N SER A 95 -24.28 -2.02 -7.10
CA SER A 95 -23.27 -2.69 -7.93
C SER A 95 -22.65 -1.74 -8.93
N ALA A 96 -21.40 -1.99 -9.28
CA ALA A 96 -20.69 -1.30 -10.34
C ALA A 96 -19.70 -2.26 -10.98
N GLU A 97 -19.56 -2.20 -12.30
CA GLU A 97 -18.67 -3.09 -13.03
C GLU A 97 -18.11 -2.42 -14.28
N LEU A 98 -16.90 -2.80 -14.66
CA LEU A 98 -16.22 -2.38 -15.86
C LEU A 98 -16.38 -3.47 -16.94
N SER A 99 -16.60 -3.09 -18.20
CA SER A 99 -16.63 -4.04 -19.31
C SER A 99 -15.27 -4.70 -19.51
N GLN A 100 -15.23 -5.87 -20.17
CA GLN A 100 -13.97 -6.59 -20.43
C GLN A 100 -12.98 -5.79 -21.29
N ASP A 101 -13.50 -5.00 -22.24
CA ASP A 101 -12.70 -4.11 -23.07
C ASP A 101 -12.35 -2.79 -22.38
N GLU A 102 -12.83 -2.59 -21.14
CA GLU A 102 -12.59 -1.42 -20.28
C GLU A 102 -13.11 -0.09 -20.90
N ARG A 103 -13.98 -0.17 -21.90
CA ARG A 103 -14.57 1.02 -22.55
C ARG A 103 -15.84 1.49 -21.88
N LEU A 104 -16.65 0.55 -21.40
CA LEU A 104 -17.91 0.85 -20.76
C LEU A 104 -17.83 0.60 -19.26
N PHE A 105 -18.38 1.51 -18.50
CA PHE A 105 -18.54 1.39 -17.06
C PHE A 105 -20.02 1.45 -16.70
N ILE A 106 -20.48 0.48 -15.91
CA ILE A 106 -21.90 0.32 -15.62
C ILE A 106 -22.11 0.39 -14.12
N THR A 107 -23.09 1.17 -13.70
CA THR A 107 -23.49 1.30 -12.29
C THR A 107 -24.96 0.95 -12.14
N GLY A 108 -25.32 0.29 -11.04
CA GLY A 108 -26.69 -0.04 -10.68
C GLY A 108 -26.96 0.30 -9.23
N ALA A 109 -28.10 0.91 -8.97
CA ALA A 109 -28.47 1.40 -7.65
C ALA A 109 -29.88 0.99 -7.23
N ASP A 110 -30.23 1.37 -6.01
CA ASP A 110 -31.53 1.10 -5.38
C ASP A 110 -32.69 1.90 -6.04
N ASP A 111 -32.36 2.88 -6.90
CA ASP A 111 -33.33 3.60 -7.76
C ASP A 111 -33.86 2.75 -8.93
N LYS A 112 -33.45 1.48 -9.00
CA LYS A 112 -33.79 0.53 -10.06
C LYS A 112 -33.39 1.00 -11.45
N SER A 113 -32.27 1.71 -11.56
CA SER A 113 -31.70 2.12 -12.82
C SER A 113 -30.29 1.59 -13.01
N LEU A 114 -29.91 1.34 -14.26
CA LEU A 114 -28.54 1.15 -14.67
C LEU A 114 -28.09 2.36 -15.46
N LYS A 115 -26.87 2.81 -15.21
CA LYS A 115 -26.24 3.88 -15.97
C LYS A 115 -24.97 3.38 -16.61
N VAL A 116 -24.88 3.61 -17.92
CA VAL A 116 -23.75 3.17 -18.75
C VAL A 116 -22.92 4.38 -19.13
N PHE A 117 -21.65 4.38 -18.74
CA PHE A 117 -20.68 5.44 -19.02
C PHE A 117 -19.67 4.97 -20.05
N ASP A 118 -19.28 5.86 -20.95
CA ASP A 118 -18.10 5.70 -21.80
C ASP A 118 -16.87 6.22 -21.03
N VAL A 119 -15.88 5.36 -20.86
CA VAL A 119 -14.67 5.67 -20.10
C VAL A 119 -13.72 6.57 -20.89
N GLU A 120 -13.63 6.40 -22.22
CA GLU A 120 -12.72 7.18 -23.07
C GLU A 120 -13.20 8.62 -23.26
N ASN A 121 -14.50 8.79 -23.48
CA ASN A 121 -15.13 10.11 -23.69
C ASN A 121 -15.57 10.77 -22.38
N ILE A 122 -15.53 10.04 -21.26
CA ILE A 122 -15.94 10.51 -19.93
C ILE A 122 -17.36 11.09 -19.97
N ASP A 123 -18.29 10.29 -20.51
CA ASP A 123 -19.69 10.72 -20.66
C ASP A 123 -20.68 9.61 -20.32
N LEU A 124 -21.92 10.01 -20.00
CA LEU A 124 -23.05 9.10 -19.80
C LEU A 124 -23.67 8.76 -21.17
N VAL A 125 -23.63 7.48 -21.54
CA VAL A 125 -24.11 6.99 -22.84
C VAL A 125 -25.59 6.58 -22.78
N ASN A 126 -25.96 5.83 -21.74
CA ASN A 126 -27.28 5.25 -21.64
C ASN A 126 -27.79 5.15 -20.20
N ILE A 127 -29.12 5.18 -20.07
CA ILE A 127 -29.84 4.94 -18.81
C ILE A 127 -30.89 3.86 -19.09
N ILE A 128 -30.86 2.79 -18.31
CA ILE A 128 -31.78 1.66 -18.42
C ILE A 128 -32.58 1.57 -17.12
N ASP A 129 -33.88 1.73 -17.20
CA ASP A 129 -34.79 1.59 -16.07
C ASP A 129 -35.14 0.10 -15.86
N LEU A 130 -35.04 -0.38 -14.64
CA LEU A 130 -35.31 -1.76 -14.25
C LEU A 130 -36.60 -1.87 -13.45
N GLU A 131 -37.29 -3.00 -13.60
CA GLU A 131 -38.45 -3.32 -12.75
C GLU A 131 -38.05 -3.92 -11.38
N PHE A 132 -36.78 -4.34 -11.24
CA PHE A 132 -36.22 -5.05 -10.08
C PHE A 132 -34.98 -4.37 -9.54
N LEU A 133 -34.53 -4.77 -8.34
CA LEU A 133 -33.27 -4.29 -7.74
C LEU A 133 -32.09 -5.05 -8.32
N PRO A 134 -31.09 -4.36 -8.93
CA PRO A 134 -29.89 -5.01 -9.44
C PRO A 134 -28.97 -5.47 -8.31
N LYS A 135 -28.34 -6.65 -8.44
CA LYS A 135 -27.41 -7.18 -7.43
C LYS A 135 -26.01 -7.40 -7.99
N ALA A 136 -25.87 -8.20 -9.02
CA ALA A 136 -24.62 -8.39 -9.73
C ALA A 136 -24.78 -7.96 -11.18
N ILE A 137 -23.79 -7.24 -11.69
CA ILE A 137 -23.75 -6.75 -13.06
C ILE A 137 -22.52 -7.35 -13.72
N CYS A 138 -22.65 -7.77 -14.96
CA CYS A 138 -21.53 -8.22 -15.78
C CYS A 138 -21.73 -7.74 -17.21
N CYS A 139 -20.75 -7.05 -17.76
CA CYS A 139 -20.75 -6.63 -19.16
C CYS A 139 -19.86 -7.56 -19.97
N PHE A 140 -20.34 -8.04 -21.10
CA PHE A 140 -19.61 -8.95 -21.97
C PHE A 140 -19.92 -8.68 -23.44
N ASN A 141 -19.01 -9.06 -24.31
CA ASN A 141 -19.18 -8.96 -25.75
C ASN A 141 -19.59 -10.33 -26.30
N SER A 142 -20.79 -10.39 -26.87
CA SER A 142 -21.23 -11.62 -27.53
C SER A 142 -20.58 -11.73 -28.91
N PRO A 143 -20.05 -12.91 -29.31
CA PRO A 143 -19.50 -13.11 -30.64
C PRO A 143 -20.55 -12.93 -31.76
N SER A 144 -21.84 -13.15 -31.45
CA SER A 144 -22.96 -13.05 -32.38
C SER A 144 -23.51 -11.66 -32.58
N LEU A 145 -23.34 -10.75 -31.60
CA LEU A 145 -23.81 -9.37 -31.63
C LEU A 145 -22.62 -8.40 -31.68
N LYS A 146 -22.76 -7.34 -32.48
CA LYS A 146 -21.73 -6.28 -32.57
C LYS A 146 -21.71 -5.34 -31.35
N THR A 147 -22.72 -5.46 -30.50
CA THR A 147 -22.93 -4.62 -29.32
C THR A 147 -22.60 -5.38 -28.05
N SER A 148 -22.13 -4.65 -27.03
CA SER A 148 -21.89 -5.23 -25.71
C SER A 148 -23.22 -5.51 -25.01
N LEU A 149 -23.32 -6.68 -24.38
CA LEU A 149 -24.46 -7.10 -23.58
C LEU A 149 -24.18 -6.90 -22.09
N ILE A 150 -25.24 -6.61 -21.36
CA ILE A 150 -25.22 -6.46 -19.90
C ILE A 150 -26.08 -7.55 -19.29
N ALA A 151 -25.48 -8.43 -18.48
CA ALA A 151 -26.18 -9.40 -17.67
C ALA A 151 -26.37 -8.84 -16.25
N VAL A 152 -27.60 -8.81 -15.77
CA VAL A 152 -27.97 -8.25 -14.46
C VAL A 152 -28.76 -9.27 -13.66
N SER A 153 -28.32 -9.58 -12.46
CA SER A 153 -29.08 -10.44 -11.55
C SER A 153 -30.00 -9.61 -10.66
N SER A 154 -31.17 -10.16 -10.37
CA SER A 154 -32.11 -9.58 -9.42
C SER A 154 -31.70 -9.90 -7.98
N ALA A 155 -31.84 -8.92 -7.09
CA ALA A 155 -31.61 -9.11 -5.64
C ALA A 155 -32.67 -10.00 -4.98
N GLU A 156 -33.89 -10.04 -5.53
CA GLU A 156 -35.06 -10.69 -4.93
C GLU A 156 -35.38 -12.06 -5.56
N SER A 157 -34.99 -12.27 -6.82
CA SER A 157 -35.31 -13.46 -7.58
C SER A 157 -34.06 -14.17 -8.14
N PRO A 158 -34.13 -15.48 -8.45
CA PRO A 158 -33.02 -16.22 -9.04
C PRO A 158 -32.84 -15.95 -10.53
N LEU A 159 -33.47 -14.90 -11.09
CA LEU A 159 -33.46 -14.58 -12.48
C LEU A 159 -32.28 -13.67 -12.84
N ILE A 160 -31.71 -13.91 -14.01
CA ILE A 160 -30.67 -13.08 -14.63
C ILE A 160 -31.26 -12.53 -15.93
N PHE A 161 -31.22 -11.22 -16.09
CA PHE A 161 -31.76 -10.49 -17.21
C PHE A 161 -30.65 -9.98 -18.10
N PHE A 162 -30.89 -10.00 -19.41
CA PHE A 162 -29.92 -9.53 -20.39
C PHE A 162 -30.44 -8.32 -21.13
N PHE A 163 -29.60 -7.29 -21.19
CA PHE A 163 -29.88 -6.02 -21.85
C PHE A 163 -28.80 -5.69 -22.88
N GLU A 164 -29.12 -4.92 -23.87
CA GLU A 164 -28.15 -4.32 -24.78
C GLU A 164 -27.62 -3.00 -24.18
N SER A 165 -26.30 -2.80 -24.21
CA SER A 165 -25.69 -1.63 -23.58
C SER A 165 -26.10 -0.28 -24.18
N GLY A 166 -26.43 -0.24 -25.45
CA GLY A 166 -26.90 0.93 -26.17
C GLY A 166 -28.39 0.88 -26.56
N GLY A 167 -29.13 -0.14 -26.07
CA GLY A 167 -30.55 -0.33 -26.42
C GLY A 167 -31.51 0.47 -25.53
N ASP A 168 -32.80 0.37 -25.88
CA ASP A 168 -33.87 1.12 -25.21
C ASP A 168 -34.29 0.55 -23.84
N GLY A 169 -33.51 -0.37 -23.28
CA GLY A 169 -33.80 -0.99 -21.98
C GLY A 169 -34.73 -2.21 -22.04
N GLU A 170 -35.04 -2.71 -23.22
CA GLU A 170 -35.83 -3.94 -23.36
C GLU A 170 -34.99 -5.17 -22.93
N VAL A 171 -35.65 -6.11 -22.23
CA VAL A 171 -35.06 -7.38 -21.84
C VAL A 171 -34.95 -8.29 -23.05
N LEU A 172 -33.74 -8.60 -23.48
CA LEU A 172 -33.53 -9.50 -24.63
C LEU A 172 -33.96 -10.93 -24.31
N TYR A 173 -33.48 -11.46 -23.16
CA TYR A 173 -33.88 -12.78 -22.65
C TYR A 173 -33.62 -12.87 -21.16
N THR A 174 -34.20 -13.89 -20.52
CA THR A 174 -34.11 -14.11 -19.09
C THR A 174 -33.68 -15.54 -18.82
N VAL A 175 -32.71 -15.72 -17.90
CA VAL A 175 -32.15 -17.01 -17.57
C VAL A 175 -32.43 -17.34 -16.10
N LYS A 176 -32.92 -18.57 -15.86
CA LYS A 176 -33.11 -19.15 -14.52
C LYS A 176 -32.19 -20.35 -14.35
N LYS A 177 -31.02 -20.15 -13.77
CA LYS A 177 -30.06 -21.22 -13.53
C LYS A 177 -29.98 -21.63 -12.07
N HIS A 178 -30.21 -20.69 -11.17
CA HIS A 178 -30.13 -20.86 -9.72
C HIS A 178 -31.50 -21.04 -9.08
N THR A 179 -31.51 -21.51 -7.83
CA THR A 179 -32.71 -21.61 -7.00
C THR A 179 -32.83 -20.44 -6.01
N ALA A 180 -31.75 -19.74 -5.77
CA ALA A 180 -31.66 -18.56 -4.91
C ALA A 180 -31.12 -17.37 -5.71
N PRO A 181 -31.29 -16.12 -5.25
CA PRO A 181 -30.76 -14.93 -5.91
C PRO A 181 -29.27 -15.02 -6.15
N VAL A 182 -28.83 -14.58 -7.34
CA VAL A 182 -27.41 -14.61 -7.72
C VAL A 182 -26.72 -13.38 -7.16
N HIS A 183 -25.63 -13.61 -6.44
CA HIS A 183 -24.87 -12.58 -5.74
C HIS A 183 -23.60 -12.14 -6.47
N CYS A 184 -22.94 -13.06 -7.15
CA CYS A 184 -21.76 -12.79 -7.96
C CYS A 184 -21.92 -13.37 -9.35
N LEU A 185 -21.49 -12.61 -10.35
CA LEU A 185 -21.57 -12.98 -11.76
C LEU A 185 -20.34 -12.48 -12.49
N ARG A 186 -19.67 -13.36 -13.26
CA ARG A 186 -18.53 -13.03 -14.12
C ARG A 186 -18.63 -13.80 -15.42
N TYR A 187 -18.19 -13.19 -16.50
CA TYR A 187 -18.06 -13.85 -17.79
C TYR A 187 -16.60 -14.21 -18.04
N LEU A 188 -16.37 -15.42 -18.53
CA LEU A 188 -15.08 -15.99 -18.90
C LEU A 188 -15.00 -16.03 -20.41
N SER A 189 -14.17 -15.16 -21.00
CA SER A 189 -14.05 -15.01 -22.45
C SER A 189 -13.36 -16.21 -23.10
N THR A 190 -12.40 -16.81 -22.41
CA THR A 190 -11.64 -17.96 -22.90
C THR A 190 -12.48 -19.23 -23.04
N LEU A 191 -13.53 -19.36 -22.23
CA LEU A 191 -14.41 -20.53 -22.19
C LEU A 191 -15.82 -20.23 -22.71
N ASP A 192 -16.09 -19.00 -23.09
CA ASP A 192 -17.41 -18.50 -23.51
C ASP A 192 -18.53 -18.93 -22.54
N CYS A 193 -18.31 -18.68 -21.25
CA CYS A 193 -19.27 -19.07 -20.22
C CYS A 193 -19.35 -18.08 -19.08
N PHE A 194 -20.49 -18.09 -18.41
CA PHE A 194 -20.69 -17.38 -17.15
C PHE A 194 -20.29 -18.25 -15.96
N LEU A 195 -19.66 -17.63 -15.00
CA LEU A 195 -19.45 -18.12 -13.65
C LEU A 195 -20.34 -17.35 -12.71
N SER A 196 -21.30 -18.04 -12.08
CA SER A 196 -22.29 -17.42 -11.20
C SER A 196 -22.38 -18.11 -9.86
N ILE A 197 -22.58 -17.32 -8.80
CA ILE A 197 -22.70 -17.82 -7.42
C ILE A 197 -23.97 -17.23 -6.79
N ASP A 198 -24.78 -18.07 -6.19
CA ASP A 198 -25.97 -17.65 -5.47
C ASP A 198 -25.74 -17.49 -3.95
N ILE A 199 -26.70 -16.87 -3.27
CA ILE A 199 -26.66 -16.66 -1.81
C ILE A 199 -26.67 -18.01 -1.03
N GLY A 200 -27.12 -19.11 -1.66
CA GLY A 200 -27.06 -20.45 -1.10
C GLY A 200 -25.71 -21.14 -1.22
N GLY A 201 -24.71 -20.48 -1.81
CA GLY A 201 -23.36 -21.01 -2.02
C GLY A 201 -23.26 -22.03 -3.16
N MET A 202 -24.18 -21.98 -4.14
CA MET A 202 -24.10 -22.79 -5.35
C MET A 202 -23.32 -22.04 -6.41
N VAL A 203 -22.31 -22.69 -6.98
CA VAL A 203 -21.50 -22.19 -8.08
C VAL A 203 -21.89 -22.91 -9.36
N GLU A 204 -22.22 -22.15 -10.42
CA GLU A 204 -22.62 -22.70 -11.71
C GLU A 204 -21.80 -22.08 -12.85
N TYR A 205 -21.45 -22.95 -13.83
CA TYR A 205 -20.87 -22.59 -15.11
C TYR A 205 -21.94 -22.83 -16.20
N TRP A 206 -22.19 -21.84 -17.06
CA TRP A 206 -23.20 -21.95 -18.10
C TRP A 206 -22.89 -21.00 -19.28
N SER A 207 -23.26 -21.41 -20.50
CA SER A 207 -23.08 -20.63 -21.71
C SER A 207 -24.13 -19.51 -21.84
N PRO A 208 -23.77 -18.35 -22.43
CA PRO A 208 -24.74 -17.30 -22.75
C PRO A 208 -25.77 -17.70 -23.81
N GLU A 209 -25.51 -18.76 -24.59
CA GLU A 209 -26.40 -19.23 -25.65
C GLU A 209 -27.32 -20.35 -25.16
N GLU A 210 -28.53 -20.44 -25.75
CA GLU A 210 -29.46 -21.54 -25.49
C GLU A 210 -28.82 -22.89 -25.86
N PRO A 211 -28.97 -23.91 -25.05
CA PRO A 211 -29.87 -24.09 -23.89
C PRO A 211 -29.33 -23.64 -22.52
N PHE A 212 -28.41 -22.71 -22.46
CA PHE A 212 -27.80 -22.16 -21.22
C PHE A 212 -27.14 -23.23 -20.33
N GLN A 213 -26.56 -24.24 -20.92
CA GLN A 213 -25.89 -25.33 -20.20
C GLN A 213 -24.39 -25.07 -20.12
N LYS A 214 -23.72 -25.86 -19.29
CA LYS A 214 -22.26 -25.87 -19.22
C LYS A 214 -21.69 -26.19 -20.60
N PRO A 215 -20.72 -25.40 -21.12
CA PRO A 215 -20.06 -25.71 -22.38
C PRO A 215 -19.43 -27.10 -22.37
N ASP A 216 -19.65 -27.90 -23.43
CA ASP A 216 -19.02 -29.21 -23.62
C ASP A 216 -17.65 -29.05 -24.28
N THR A 217 -16.77 -28.27 -23.65
CA THR A 217 -15.39 -28.12 -24.06
C THR A 217 -14.53 -29.18 -23.37
N ALA A 218 -13.57 -29.76 -24.08
CA ALA A 218 -12.64 -30.77 -23.53
C ALA A 218 -11.80 -30.23 -22.36
N GLU A 219 -11.74 -28.92 -22.21
CA GLU A 219 -10.95 -28.24 -21.19
C GLU A 219 -11.67 -28.11 -19.84
N LEU A 220 -13.01 -28.14 -19.82
CA LEU A 220 -13.81 -28.03 -18.58
C LEU A 220 -14.06 -29.40 -17.96
N PHE A 221 -14.13 -29.43 -16.61
CA PHE A 221 -14.49 -30.63 -15.86
C PHE A 221 -15.77 -31.30 -16.41
N ASN A 222 -15.81 -32.63 -16.47
CA ASN A 222 -16.97 -33.36 -17.01
C ASN A 222 -18.13 -33.37 -16.01
N MET A 223 -17.86 -33.75 -14.75
CA MET A 223 -18.88 -33.84 -13.71
C MET A 223 -18.57 -32.91 -12.56
N LYS A 224 -19.57 -32.16 -12.13
CA LYS A 224 -19.49 -31.28 -10.96
C LYS A 224 -19.14 -32.00 -9.66
N SER A 225 -19.40 -33.31 -9.57
CA SER A 225 -19.02 -34.15 -8.42
C SER A 225 -17.49 -34.34 -8.28
N GLN A 226 -16.73 -34.11 -9.33
CA GLN A 226 -15.25 -34.18 -9.35
C GLN A 226 -14.60 -32.87 -8.94
N THR A 227 -15.38 -31.81 -8.71
CA THR A 227 -14.94 -30.47 -8.38
C THR A 227 -15.19 -30.17 -6.90
N ASP A 228 -14.59 -29.08 -6.42
CA ASP A 228 -14.78 -28.55 -5.08
C ASP A 228 -15.86 -27.45 -5.01
N LEU A 229 -16.64 -27.26 -6.08
CA LEU A 229 -17.64 -26.19 -6.19
C LEU A 229 -18.79 -26.27 -5.18
N TYR A 230 -18.98 -27.45 -4.55
CA TYR A 230 -19.97 -27.62 -3.48
C TYR A 230 -19.48 -27.25 -2.08
N ILE A 231 -18.23 -26.80 -1.93
CA ILE A 231 -17.61 -26.52 -0.63
C ILE A 231 -18.38 -25.49 0.18
N PHE A 232 -18.86 -24.42 -0.48
CA PHE A 232 -19.62 -23.35 0.16
C PHE A 232 -20.95 -23.86 0.74
N LYS A 233 -21.68 -24.66 -0.03
CA LYS A 233 -22.94 -25.23 0.43
C LYS A 233 -22.74 -26.21 1.58
N LYS A 234 -21.66 -27.01 1.57
CA LYS A 234 -21.31 -27.92 2.66
C LYS A 234 -20.97 -27.18 3.95
N GLN A 235 -20.22 -26.08 3.85
CA GLN A 235 -19.77 -25.28 4.98
C GLN A 235 -20.78 -24.21 5.41
N LYS A 236 -21.89 -24.06 4.68
CA LYS A 236 -22.90 -23.00 4.88
C LYS A 236 -22.26 -21.61 4.84
N SER A 237 -21.26 -21.41 3.99
CA SER A 237 -20.59 -20.14 3.76
C SER A 237 -21.05 -19.54 2.44
N VAL A 238 -21.04 -18.20 2.38
CA VAL A 238 -21.46 -17.46 1.19
C VAL A 238 -20.28 -16.66 0.68
N PRO A 239 -19.85 -16.87 -0.58
CA PRO A 239 -18.87 -16.02 -1.22
C PRO A 239 -19.38 -14.59 -1.37
N THR A 240 -18.58 -13.60 -0.99
CA THR A 240 -18.96 -12.18 -1.06
C THR A 240 -18.38 -11.47 -2.28
N SER A 241 -17.36 -12.05 -2.90
CA SER A 241 -16.72 -11.53 -4.10
C SER A 241 -16.35 -12.65 -5.04
N LEU A 242 -16.20 -12.33 -6.29
CA LEU A 242 -15.74 -13.21 -7.34
C LEU A 242 -14.82 -12.40 -8.26
N GLU A 243 -13.52 -12.66 -8.19
CA GLU A 243 -12.53 -12.03 -9.04
C GLU A 243 -11.81 -13.10 -9.85
N VAL A 244 -11.58 -12.81 -11.13
CA VAL A 244 -10.96 -13.73 -12.08
C VAL A 244 -9.55 -13.23 -12.40
N SER A 245 -8.62 -14.14 -12.63
CA SER A 245 -7.24 -13.81 -13.01
C SER A 245 -7.16 -13.26 -14.44
N HIS A 246 -6.03 -12.63 -14.78
CA HIS A 246 -5.86 -11.94 -16.07
C HIS A 246 -6.01 -12.87 -17.29
N PHE A 247 -5.46 -14.09 -17.20
CA PHE A 247 -5.59 -15.11 -18.24
C PHE A 247 -6.75 -16.08 -18.02
N GLU A 248 -7.62 -15.79 -17.03
CA GLU A 248 -8.79 -16.59 -16.66
C GLU A 248 -8.47 -18.04 -16.23
N ASN A 249 -7.20 -18.32 -15.84
CA ASN A 249 -6.82 -19.63 -15.34
C ASN A 249 -7.34 -19.88 -13.93
N PHE A 250 -7.45 -18.82 -13.11
CA PHE A 250 -7.87 -18.92 -11.72
C PHE A 250 -8.99 -17.94 -11.40
N TRP A 251 -9.80 -18.29 -10.42
CA TRP A 251 -10.71 -17.35 -9.78
C TRP A 251 -10.63 -17.44 -8.27
N SER A 252 -10.83 -16.31 -7.61
CA SER A 252 -10.72 -16.20 -6.16
C SER A 252 -12.02 -15.69 -5.55
N THR A 253 -12.22 -16.05 -4.29
CA THR A 253 -13.36 -15.60 -3.51
C THR A 253 -13.00 -15.53 -2.03
N ILE A 254 -13.68 -14.63 -1.33
CA ILE A 254 -13.70 -14.56 0.13
C ILE A 254 -15.09 -14.92 0.59
N SER A 255 -15.22 -15.82 1.54
CA SER A 255 -16.49 -16.32 2.05
C SER A 255 -16.69 -16.00 3.52
N TYR A 256 -17.94 -15.77 3.91
CA TYR A 256 -18.37 -15.55 5.29
C TYR A 256 -19.50 -16.54 5.66
N PRO A 257 -19.64 -16.96 6.93
CA PRO A 257 -18.89 -16.53 8.11
C PRO A 257 -17.58 -17.28 8.38
N ASP A 258 -17.13 -18.16 7.49
CA ASP A 258 -15.91 -18.95 7.67
C ASP A 258 -14.61 -18.14 7.51
N CYS A 259 -14.69 -16.89 7.01
CA CYS A 259 -13.56 -15.97 6.82
C CYS A 259 -12.40 -16.61 6.06
N LYS A 260 -12.71 -17.39 5.00
CA LYS A 260 -11.70 -18.07 4.21
C LYS A 260 -11.55 -17.44 2.84
N VAL A 261 -10.30 -17.31 2.41
CA VAL A 261 -9.92 -16.92 1.05
C VAL A 261 -9.59 -18.19 0.28
N ARG A 262 -10.26 -18.40 -0.85
CA ARG A 262 -10.08 -19.58 -1.69
C ARG A 262 -9.74 -19.18 -3.12
N VAL A 263 -8.82 -19.93 -3.71
CA VAL A 263 -8.46 -19.85 -5.13
C VAL A 263 -8.79 -21.18 -5.79
N PHE A 264 -9.51 -21.09 -6.88
CA PHE A 264 -9.93 -22.24 -7.68
C PHE A 264 -9.29 -22.17 -9.07
N ASP A 265 -8.96 -23.34 -9.60
CA ASP A 265 -8.65 -23.49 -11.02
C ASP A 265 -9.94 -23.45 -11.84
N THR A 266 -9.98 -22.59 -12.82
CA THR A 266 -11.16 -22.37 -13.66
C THR A 266 -11.55 -23.61 -14.45
N LYS A 267 -10.57 -24.36 -14.97
CA LYS A 267 -10.80 -25.52 -15.84
C LYS A 267 -11.22 -26.76 -15.05
N SER A 268 -10.54 -27.07 -13.97
CA SER A 268 -10.85 -28.27 -13.17
C SER A 268 -11.91 -28.04 -12.09
N GLY A 269 -12.20 -26.78 -11.74
CA GLY A 269 -13.13 -26.42 -10.65
C GLY A 269 -12.67 -26.89 -9.26
N ARG A 270 -11.36 -27.16 -9.08
CA ARG A 270 -10.77 -27.59 -7.81
C ARG A 270 -10.16 -26.41 -7.06
N ALA A 271 -10.25 -26.46 -5.74
CA ALA A 271 -9.57 -25.50 -4.89
C ALA A 271 -8.06 -25.80 -4.87
N ILE A 272 -7.25 -24.80 -5.27
CA ILE A 272 -5.78 -24.87 -5.25
C ILE A 272 -5.25 -24.37 -3.92
N LEU A 273 -5.83 -23.28 -3.40
CA LEU A 273 -5.37 -22.61 -2.20
C LEU A 273 -6.58 -22.27 -1.30
N GLU A 274 -6.44 -22.60 -0.02
CA GLU A 274 -7.39 -22.19 1.02
C GLU A 274 -6.61 -21.53 2.16
N LEU A 275 -6.91 -20.27 2.44
CA LEU A 275 -6.29 -19.49 3.50
C LEU A 275 -7.34 -19.15 4.56
N ASP A 276 -7.04 -19.47 5.81
CA ASP A 276 -7.91 -19.22 6.96
C ASP A 276 -7.53 -17.88 7.61
N GLU A 277 -8.41 -16.89 7.47
CA GLU A 277 -8.30 -15.55 8.04
C GLU A 277 -9.26 -15.33 9.21
N ASN A 278 -9.69 -16.40 9.87
CA ASN A 278 -10.57 -16.30 11.01
C ASN A 278 -9.95 -15.44 12.13
N PRO A 279 -10.65 -14.43 12.66
CA PRO A 279 -10.17 -13.53 13.70
C PRO A 279 -9.59 -14.25 14.92
N SER A 280 -10.18 -15.39 15.31
CA SER A 280 -9.71 -16.20 16.44
C SER A 280 -8.33 -16.83 16.19
N ASN A 281 -8.05 -17.24 14.94
CA ASN A 281 -6.77 -17.83 14.59
C ASN A 281 -5.68 -16.75 14.42
N ALA A 282 -6.06 -15.56 13.92
CA ALA A 282 -5.17 -14.40 13.88
C ALA A 282 -4.76 -13.96 15.30
N ALA A 283 -5.72 -13.91 16.23
CA ALA A 283 -5.45 -13.60 17.63
C ALA A 283 -4.42 -14.57 18.26
N LYS A 284 -4.63 -15.88 18.10
CA LYS A 284 -3.70 -16.90 18.61
C LYS A 284 -2.29 -16.79 18.00
N LYS A 285 -2.18 -16.45 16.70
CA LYS A 285 -0.88 -16.24 16.06
C LYS A 285 -0.15 -15.03 16.66
N VAL A 286 -0.85 -13.93 16.90
CA VAL A 286 -0.28 -12.73 17.51
C VAL A 286 0.07 -13.00 18.98
N GLU A 287 -0.79 -13.65 19.76
CA GLU A 287 -0.51 -14.04 21.15
C GLU A 287 0.74 -14.94 21.25
N ALA A 288 0.88 -15.93 20.38
CA ALA A 288 2.06 -16.79 20.33
C ALA A 288 3.37 -16.03 20.01
N LEU A 289 3.30 -14.89 19.32
CA LEU A 289 4.45 -14.01 19.06
C LEU A 289 4.80 -13.18 20.28
N PHE A 290 3.81 -12.74 21.06
CA PHE A 290 4.07 -12.08 22.35
C PHE A 290 4.77 -13.01 23.33
N GLU A 291 4.34 -14.29 23.41
CA GLU A 291 4.99 -15.28 24.28
C GLU A 291 6.46 -15.56 23.89
N LYS A 292 6.81 -15.37 22.62
CA LYS A 292 8.17 -15.57 22.10
C LYS A 292 9.01 -14.29 22.07
N GLU A 293 8.44 -13.15 22.46
CA GLU A 293 9.07 -11.82 22.36
C GLU A 293 9.58 -11.48 20.94
N ASP A 294 8.96 -12.08 19.90
CA ASP A 294 9.35 -11.90 18.50
C ASP A 294 8.74 -10.60 17.95
N THR A 295 9.43 -9.49 18.20
CA THR A 295 9.01 -8.15 17.75
C THR A 295 9.31 -7.90 16.26
N GLU A 296 10.21 -8.67 15.66
CA GLU A 296 10.57 -8.54 14.23
C GLU A 296 9.54 -9.18 13.29
N SER A 297 8.64 -9.99 13.82
CA SER A 297 7.62 -10.65 13.01
C SER A 297 6.70 -9.64 12.32
N SER A 298 6.41 -9.89 11.04
CA SER A 298 5.43 -9.11 10.26
C SER A 298 4.02 -9.12 10.86
N TYR A 299 3.73 -9.99 11.80
CA TYR A 299 2.43 -10.10 12.48
C TYR A 299 2.39 -9.43 13.86
N TYR A 300 3.51 -8.94 14.36
CA TYR A 300 3.55 -8.29 15.68
C TYR A 300 2.72 -7.00 15.69
N MET A 301 1.84 -6.85 16.67
CA MET A 301 1.05 -5.64 16.93
C MET A 301 0.63 -5.60 18.42
N SER A 302 0.32 -4.42 18.95
CA SER A 302 -0.10 -4.27 20.33
C SER A 302 -1.45 -4.97 20.62
N HIS A 303 -1.67 -5.42 21.85
CA HIS A 303 -2.94 -6.05 22.28
C HIS A 303 -4.16 -5.13 22.07
N VAL A 304 -3.98 -3.82 22.30
CA VAL A 304 -5.06 -2.84 22.13
C VAL A 304 -5.46 -2.73 20.65
N GLU A 305 -4.47 -2.65 19.77
CA GLU A 305 -4.70 -2.59 18.33
C GLU A 305 -5.31 -3.89 17.79
N LEU A 306 -4.83 -5.04 18.26
CA LEU A 306 -5.41 -6.34 17.92
C LEU A 306 -6.89 -6.42 18.33
N GLY A 307 -7.23 -6.02 19.56
CA GLY A 307 -8.61 -5.98 20.05
C GLY A 307 -9.51 -5.09 19.21
N ARG A 308 -9.02 -3.91 18.81
CA ARG A 308 -9.73 -2.99 17.92
C ARG A 308 -9.97 -3.59 16.53
N ARG A 309 -8.98 -4.22 15.93
CA ARG A 309 -9.08 -4.85 14.61
C ARG A 309 -10.03 -6.05 14.62
N ILE A 310 -10.00 -6.87 15.67
CA ILE A 310 -10.95 -7.98 15.86
C ILE A 310 -12.38 -7.45 15.98
N ALA A 311 -12.61 -6.34 16.67
CA ALA A 311 -13.93 -5.74 16.78
C ALA A 311 -14.45 -5.26 15.41
N ILE A 312 -13.59 -4.66 14.58
CA ILE A 312 -13.93 -4.27 13.21
C ILE A 312 -14.25 -5.51 12.35
N GLU A 313 -13.48 -6.59 12.47
CA GLU A 313 -13.71 -7.82 11.71
C GLU A 313 -15.05 -8.47 12.06
N ARG A 314 -15.42 -8.47 13.33
CA ARG A 314 -16.76 -8.94 13.77
C ARG A 314 -17.90 -8.08 13.23
N ASP A 315 -17.65 -6.77 13.06
CA ASP A 315 -18.63 -5.87 12.44
C ASP A 315 -18.76 -6.17 10.93
N ILE A 316 -17.65 -6.43 10.24
CA ILE A 316 -17.64 -6.85 8.84
C ILE A 316 -18.33 -8.20 8.66
N GLU A 317 -18.09 -9.18 9.54
CA GLU A 317 -18.72 -10.50 9.49
C GLU A 317 -20.25 -10.41 9.53
N LYS A 318 -20.79 -9.52 10.38
CA LYS A 318 -22.25 -9.27 10.45
C LYS A 318 -22.83 -8.70 9.15
N HIS A 319 -22.04 -7.91 8.42
CA HIS A 319 -22.44 -7.23 7.19
C HIS A 319 -21.80 -7.86 5.93
N GLY A 320 -21.22 -9.07 6.04
CA GLY A 320 -20.36 -9.69 5.03
C GLY A 320 -20.90 -9.66 3.59
N LEU A 321 -22.19 -9.91 3.40
CA LEU A 321 -22.83 -9.88 2.06
C LEU A 321 -22.89 -8.49 1.42
N THR A 322 -22.85 -7.43 2.21
CA THR A 322 -22.93 -6.05 1.72
C THR A 322 -21.55 -5.43 1.55
N VAL A 323 -20.58 -5.85 2.35
CA VAL A 323 -19.22 -5.27 2.36
C VAL A 323 -18.42 -5.65 1.12
N GLY A 324 -18.52 -6.91 0.68
CA GLY A 324 -17.84 -7.42 -0.51
C GLY A 324 -16.33 -7.24 -0.47
N THR A 325 -15.66 -7.88 0.50
CA THR A 325 -14.18 -7.93 0.50
C THR A 325 -13.67 -8.65 -0.74
N THR A 326 -12.60 -8.14 -1.38
CA THR A 326 -12.06 -8.70 -2.61
C THR A 326 -10.69 -9.32 -2.42
N ALA A 327 -10.43 -10.39 -3.18
CA ALA A 327 -9.11 -10.98 -3.36
C ALA A 327 -8.77 -10.88 -4.85
N ILE A 328 -7.72 -10.15 -5.20
CA ILE A 328 -7.34 -9.85 -6.59
C ILE A 328 -6.03 -10.55 -6.96
N PHE A 329 -5.89 -10.87 -8.23
CA PHE A 329 -4.67 -11.45 -8.78
C PHE A 329 -3.74 -10.37 -9.33
N ASP A 330 -2.47 -10.67 -9.33
CA ASP A 330 -1.45 -9.98 -10.10
C ASP A 330 -1.54 -10.40 -11.60
N GLU A 331 -1.10 -9.54 -12.54
CA GLU A 331 -1.03 -9.87 -13.98
C GLU A 331 -0.24 -11.15 -14.27
N SER A 332 0.74 -11.50 -13.44
CA SER A 332 1.53 -12.73 -13.59
C SER A 332 0.81 -14.00 -13.12
N GLU A 333 -0.36 -13.88 -12.50
CA GLU A 333 -1.13 -14.96 -11.86
C GLU A 333 -0.36 -15.75 -10.77
N LYS A 334 0.71 -15.18 -10.23
CA LYS A 334 1.52 -15.81 -9.18
C LYS A 334 1.19 -15.35 -7.77
N TYR A 335 0.66 -14.15 -7.67
CA TYR A 335 0.34 -13.53 -6.39
C TYR A 335 -1.14 -13.22 -6.24
N LEU A 336 -1.64 -13.49 -5.05
CA LEU A 336 -2.98 -13.10 -4.61
C LEU A 336 -2.86 -11.98 -3.57
N LEU A 337 -3.60 -10.88 -3.78
CA LEU A 337 -3.66 -9.75 -2.85
C LEU A 337 -5.05 -9.68 -2.23
N TYR A 338 -5.13 -9.64 -0.91
CA TYR A 338 -6.40 -9.49 -0.19
C TYR A 338 -6.23 -8.75 1.13
N GLY A 339 -7.30 -8.08 1.56
CA GLY A 339 -7.35 -7.40 2.85
C GLY A 339 -7.51 -8.40 4.00
N SER A 340 -6.67 -8.30 5.03
CA SER A 340 -6.71 -9.08 6.26
C SER A 340 -6.74 -8.19 7.50
N ILE A 341 -6.85 -8.79 8.69
CA ILE A 341 -6.79 -8.07 9.97
C ILE A 341 -5.46 -7.30 10.12
N VAL A 342 -4.36 -7.85 9.62
CA VAL A 342 -3.02 -7.25 9.76
C VAL A 342 -2.78 -6.12 8.75
N GLY A 343 -3.49 -6.14 7.62
CA GLY A 343 -3.31 -5.24 6.50
C GLY A 343 -3.61 -5.96 5.19
N ILE A 344 -3.07 -5.51 4.07
CA ILE A 344 -3.21 -6.16 2.76
C ILE A 344 -2.08 -7.17 2.62
N LYS A 345 -2.40 -8.44 2.54
CA LYS A 345 -1.43 -9.52 2.34
C LYS A 345 -1.22 -9.82 0.87
N VAL A 346 0.02 -10.04 0.50
CA VAL A 346 0.43 -10.59 -0.79
C VAL A 346 0.89 -12.03 -0.56
N VAL A 347 0.20 -12.98 -1.15
CA VAL A 347 0.45 -14.41 -0.96
C VAL A 347 0.84 -15.05 -2.28
N SER A 348 1.89 -15.86 -2.28
CA SER A 348 2.24 -16.69 -3.44
C SER A 348 1.25 -17.84 -3.58
N ILE A 349 0.65 -17.99 -4.76
CA ILE A 349 -0.33 -19.05 -5.04
C ILE A 349 0.33 -20.43 -5.02
N ASP A 350 1.56 -20.54 -5.51
CA ASP A 350 2.30 -21.81 -5.58
C ASP A 350 2.63 -22.38 -4.20
N ASN A 351 3.00 -21.55 -3.24
CA ASN A 351 3.52 -21.97 -1.94
C ASN A 351 2.58 -21.65 -0.76
N GLY A 352 1.55 -20.84 -0.97
CA GLY A 352 0.65 -20.35 0.10
C GLY A 352 1.34 -19.47 1.15
N THR A 353 2.54 -18.96 0.86
CA THR A 353 3.33 -18.14 1.81
C THR A 353 3.05 -16.66 1.61
N VAL A 354 2.99 -15.92 2.71
CA VAL A 354 2.90 -14.45 2.67
C VAL A 354 4.27 -13.89 2.30
N VAL A 355 4.31 -13.11 1.22
CA VAL A 355 5.54 -12.51 0.70
C VAL A 355 5.70 -11.08 1.16
N ARG A 356 4.60 -10.31 1.22
CA ARG A 356 4.59 -8.90 1.59
C ARG A 356 3.29 -8.54 2.30
N ILE A 357 3.33 -7.52 3.17
CA ILE A 357 2.15 -6.98 3.83
C ILE A 357 2.18 -5.46 3.65
N TYR A 358 1.08 -4.88 3.14
CA TYR A 358 0.91 -3.43 3.03
C TYR A 358 -0.04 -2.92 4.10
N GLY A 359 0.19 -1.68 4.56
CA GLY A 359 -0.69 -0.98 5.48
C GLY A 359 -0.81 -1.62 6.86
N LYS A 360 0.20 -2.36 7.31
CA LYS A 360 0.25 -2.96 8.65
C LYS A 360 0.08 -1.91 9.75
N ASP A 361 0.80 -0.78 9.60
CA ASP A 361 0.84 0.31 10.59
C ASP A 361 -0.36 1.26 10.48
N GLU A 362 -1.29 0.98 9.56
CA GLU A 362 -2.47 1.81 9.37
C GLU A 362 -3.63 1.31 10.24
N ALA A 363 -4.31 2.25 10.91
CA ALA A 363 -5.47 1.95 11.75
C ALA A 363 -6.77 1.73 10.93
N VAL A 364 -6.65 1.16 9.74
CA VAL A 364 -7.75 0.97 8.78
C VAL A 364 -7.85 -0.48 8.35
N ARG A 365 -9.09 -0.96 8.14
CA ARG A 365 -9.36 -2.28 7.57
C ARG A 365 -9.66 -2.12 6.09
N PHE A 366 -8.73 -2.55 5.24
CA PHE A 366 -8.88 -2.53 3.80
C PHE A 366 -9.85 -3.64 3.36
N THR A 367 -10.80 -3.30 2.49
CA THR A 367 -11.86 -4.20 2.05
C THR A 367 -11.76 -4.54 0.58
N ARG A 368 -11.90 -3.56 -0.31
CA ARG A 368 -11.85 -3.79 -1.75
C ARG A 368 -10.56 -3.25 -2.32
N LEU A 369 -9.96 -4.05 -3.17
CA LEU A 369 -8.67 -3.80 -3.78
C LEU A 369 -8.82 -3.74 -5.30
N SER A 370 -7.96 -2.98 -5.95
CA SER A 370 -7.74 -3.03 -7.39
C SER A 370 -6.30 -2.65 -7.71
N LEU A 371 -5.73 -3.31 -8.70
CA LEU A 371 -4.31 -3.21 -9.04
C LEU A 371 -4.14 -2.64 -10.44
N TYR A 372 -3.30 -1.63 -10.57
CA TYR A 372 -2.86 -1.05 -11.83
C TYR A 372 -1.39 -1.39 -12.04
N GLN A 373 -1.06 -2.09 -13.13
CA GLN A 373 0.30 -2.58 -13.39
C GLN A 373 0.86 -2.12 -14.74
N GLN A 374 0.20 -1.18 -15.39
CA GLN A 374 0.59 -0.70 -16.72
C GLN A 374 1.57 0.47 -16.63
N ALA A 375 2.34 0.66 -17.68
CA ALA A 375 3.10 1.89 -17.88
C ALA A 375 2.16 3.00 -18.35
N PRO A 376 2.27 4.23 -17.80
CA PRO A 376 1.43 5.34 -18.24
C PRO A 376 1.67 5.63 -19.73
N LYS A 377 0.62 5.58 -20.55
CA LYS A 377 0.69 5.95 -21.96
C LYS A 377 0.92 7.45 -22.06
N LYS A 378 2.02 7.87 -22.65
CA LYS A 378 2.19 9.28 -23.04
C LYS A 378 1.42 9.54 -24.34
N SER A 379 0.68 10.63 -24.39
CA SER A 379 -0.08 11.08 -25.56
C SER A 379 0.80 11.40 -26.78
N ASN A 380 2.11 11.57 -26.60
CA ASN A 380 3.08 11.77 -27.66
C ASN A 380 4.21 10.75 -27.50
N LEU A 381 4.24 9.73 -28.35
CA LEU A 381 5.40 8.87 -28.48
C LEU A 381 6.63 9.74 -28.84
N PRO A 382 7.69 9.72 -28.04
CA PRO A 382 8.91 10.41 -28.42
C PRO A 382 9.42 9.84 -29.75
N SER A 383 10.00 10.69 -30.59
CA SER A 383 10.61 10.25 -31.86
C SER A 383 11.68 9.19 -31.59
N LEU A 384 11.90 8.29 -32.55
CA LEU A 384 12.92 7.22 -32.46
C LEU A 384 14.29 7.77 -32.04
N ASP A 385 14.61 9.00 -32.45
CA ASP A 385 15.86 9.69 -32.10
C ASP A 385 15.95 10.03 -30.60
N VAL A 386 14.83 10.33 -29.96
CA VAL A 386 14.75 10.61 -28.52
C VAL A 386 14.85 9.32 -27.70
N ILE A 387 14.29 8.21 -28.21
CA ILE A 387 14.43 6.88 -27.58
C ILE A 387 15.89 6.41 -27.65
N ALA A 388 16.58 6.69 -28.77
CA ALA A 388 17.98 6.32 -28.97
C ALA A 388 18.98 7.17 -28.17
N SER A 389 18.54 8.27 -27.56
CA SER A 389 19.44 9.23 -26.88
C SER A 389 19.85 8.84 -25.46
N ASN A 390 19.49 7.65 -24.95
CA ASN A 390 19.73 7.19 -23.57
C ASN A 390 19.40 8.26 -22.50
N ASN A 391 18.35 9.02 -22.70
CA ASN A 391 17.94 10.05 -21.76
C ASN A 391 17.19 9.40 -20.58
N PRO A 392 17.66 9.53 -19.34
CA PRO A 392 17.03 8.91 -18.16
C PRO A 392 15.56 9.33 -17.96
N LEU A 393 15.16 10.53 -18.40
CA LEU A 393 13.76 10.98 -18.38
C LEU A 393 12.86 10.19 -19.34
N VAL A 394 13.44 9.62 -20.39
CA VAL A 394 12.72 8.75 -21.33
C VAL A 394 12.58 7.35 -20.76
N GLU A 395 13.63 6.83 -20.13
CA GLU A 395 13.59 5.54 -19.44
C GLU A 395 12.58 5.56 -18.27
N GLU A 396 12.58 6.61 -17.44
CA GLU A 396 11.57 6.79 -16.39
C GLU A 396 10.13 6.79 -16.94
N SER A 397 9.93 7.24 -18.19
CA SER A 397 8.61 7.28 -18.81
C SER A 397 8.08 5.94 -19.30
N PHE A 398 8.95 4.95 -19.46
CA PHE A 398 8.59 3.58 -19.83
C PHE A 398 8.56 2.62 -18.65
N GLN A 399 9.00 3.03 -17.47
CA GLN A 399 8.92 2.19 -16.28
C GLN A 399 7.45 1.96 -15.89
N LYS A 400 7.13 0.71 -15.61
CA LYS A 400 5.84 0.36 -15.02
C LYS A 400 5.74 1.02 -13.66
N ASP A 401 4.61 1.69 -13.41
CA ASP A 401 4.27 2.28 -12.11
C ASP A 401 3.14 1.48 -11.46
N PRO A 402 3.45 0.32 -10.88
CA PRO A 402 2.44 -0.49 -10.21
C PRO A 402 1.83 0.29 -9.06
N THR A 403 0.52 0.42 -9.08
CA THR A 403 -0.23 1.14 -8.05
C THR A 403 -1.38 0.27 -7.55
N LEU A 404 -1.41 0.02 -6.25
CA LEU A 404 -2.50 -0.67 -5.59
C LEU A 404 -3.47 0.37 -5.03
N PHE A 405 -4.72 0.30 -5.44
CA PHE A 405 -5.82 1.08 -4.91
C PHE A 405 -6.58 0.24 -3.89
N ALA A 406 -6.79 0.80 -2.72
CA ALA A 406 -7.49 0.13 -1.63
C ALA A 406 -8.57 1.02 -1.05
N THR A 407 -9.76 0.48 -0.82
CA THR A 407 -10.82 1.12 -0.04
C THR A 407 -10.85 0.51 1.37
N ALA A 408 -11.40 1.22 2.34
CA ALA A 408 -11.42 0.77 3.71
C ALA A 408 -12.83 0.85 4.32
N TRP A 409 -13.12 -0.05 5.25
CA TRP A 409 -14.40 -0.16 5.94
C TRP A 409 -14.80 1.13 6.64
N LYS A 410 -15.99 1.64 6.34
CA LYS A 410 -16.55 2.88 6.89
C LYS A 410 -15.64 4.10 6.72
N LYS A 411 -14.84 4.14 5.64
CA LYS A 411 -13.99 5.29 5.32
C LYS A 411 -14.40 5.90 3.98
N GLN A 412 -14.35 7.23 3.93
CA GLN A 412 -14.67 8.04 2.75
C GLN A 412 -13.47 8.25 1.83
N ARG A 413 -12.40 7.46 1.99
CA ARG A 413 -11.14 7.62 1.27
C ARG A 413 -10.73 6.33 0.60
N PHE A 414 -10.11 6.45 -0.57
CA PHE A 414 -9.31 5.39 -1.14
C PHE A 414 -7.82 5.72 -1.01
N TYR A 415 -7.03 4.69 -0.88
CA TYR A 415 -5.63 4.75 -0.52
C TYR A 415 -4.79 4.19 -1.67
N LEU A 416 -3.69 4.87 -2.00
CA LEU A 416 -2.75 4.49 -3.04
C LEU A 416 -1.47 3.95 -2.40
N PHE A 417 -1.08 2.75 -2.80
CA PHE A 417 0.24 2.21 -2.56
C PHE A 417 0.98 2.23 -3.90
N SER A 418 2.07 2.95 -3.98
CA SER A 418 2.89 3.09 -5.19
C SER A 418 4.36 2.81 -4.87
N ASN A 419 5.21 2.77 -5.88
CA ASN A 419 6.64 2.65 -5.66
C ASN A 419 7.16 3.92 -4.96
N MET A 420 8.01 3.74 -3.96
CA MET A 420 8.74 4.85 -3.36
C MET A 420 9.79 5.34 -4.37
N SER A 421 9.51 6.45 -5.03
CA SER A 421 10.57 7.14 -5.75
C SER A 421 11.63 7.59 -4.74
N THR A 422 12.90 7.56 -5.12
CA THR A 422 14.02 8.07 -4.30
C THR A 422 13.87 9.55 -3.90
N LYS A 423 12.92 10.26 -4.51
CA LYS A 423 12.57 11.65 -4.21
C LYS A 423 11.37 11.80 -3.25
N PHE A 424 10.66 10.69 -2.94
CA PHE A 424 9.51 10.73 -2.05
C PHE A 424 10.00 10.56 -0.61
N THR A 425 10.11 11.66 0.11
CA THR A 425 10.36 11.62 1.55
C THR A 425 9.06 11.29 2.28
N LEU A 426 9.15 10.63 3.45
CA LEU A 426 7.98 10.37 4.31
C LEU A 426 7.21 11.66 4.69
N SER A 427 7.86 12.85 4.55
CA SER A 427 7.26 14.17 4.75
C SER A 427 6.25 14.58 3.67
N ASP A 428 6.31 13.98 2.47
CA ASP A 428 5.37 14.28 1.37
C ASP A 428 4.07 13.46 1.48
N ARG A 429 3.92 12.69 2.54
CA ARG A 429 2.72 11.92 2.85
C ARG A 429 1.62 12.85 3.34
N ASP A 430 0.38 12.61 2.91
CA ASP A 430 -0.82 13.36 3.35
C ASP A 430 -1.16 13.02 4.81
N VAL A 431 -0.43 13.62 5.75
CA VAL A 431 -0.53 13.37 7.20
C VAL A 431 -1.79 14.01 7.81
N TYR A 432 -2.38 15.02 7.15
CA TYR A 432 -3.50 15.79 7.69
C TYR A 432 -4.78 14.98 7.95
N ASN A 433 -4.85 13.76 7.45
CA ASN A 433 -6.02 12.90 7.54
C ASN A 433 -5.74 11.55 8.22
N GLU A 434 -4.53 11.35 8.72
CA GLU A 434 -4.22 10.21 9.57
C GLU A 434 -4.84 10.45 10.96
N GLN A 435 -5.69 9.53 11.41
CA GLN A 435 -5.85 9.36 12.84
C GLN A 435 -4.50 8.84 13.33
N MET A 436 -3.70 9.72 13.92
CA MET A 436 -2.54 9.26 14.67
C MET A 436 -3.04 8.16 15.61
N LEU A 437 -2.52 6.96 15.45
CA LEU A 437 -2.58 5.99 16.55
C LEU A 437 -2.09 6.79 17.75
N PRO A 438 -2.78 6.77 18.90
CA PRO A 438 -2.22 7.37 20.08
C PRO A 438 -0.81 6.83 20.16
N VAL A 439 0.16 7.73 20.07
CA VAL A 439 1.56 7.41 20.32
C VAL A 439 1.53 6.82 21.71
N THR A 440 1.51 5.50 21.81
CA THR A 440 1.94 4.85 23.04
C THR A 440 3.32 5.42 23.21
N ASN A 441 3.47 6.27 24.22
CA ASN A 441 4.71 6.88 24.58
C ASN A 441 5.80 5.85 24.27
N ASN A 442 6.62 6.16 23.26
CA ASN A 442 7.74 5.34 22.91
C ASN A 442 8.64 5.30 24.15
N GLU A 443 8.38 4.37 25.01
CA GLU A 443 9.46 3.73 25.73
C GLU A 443 10.35 3.21 24.62
N GLY A 444 11.49 3.85 24.43
CA GLY A 444 12.33 3.79 23.26
C GLY A 444 12.44 2.36 22.71
N ARG A 445 12.40 2.22 21.38
CA ARG A 445 12.65 0.96 20.71
C ARG A 445 13.87 0.31 21.34
N GLN A 446 13.64 -0.64 22.25
CA GLN A 446 14.66 -1.44 22.88
C GLN A 446 14.84 -2.70 22.03
N GLU A 447 15.82 -2.71 21.16
CA GLU A 447 16.43 -3.95 20.73
C GLU A 447 17.41 -4.37 21.83
N ASN A 448 17.15 -5.47 22.50
CA ASN A 448 18.05 -6.09 23.49
C ASN A 448 18.53 -5.17 24.64
N GLY A 449 17.68 -4.29 25.14
CA GLY A 449 18.05 -3.38 26.24
C GLY A 449 18.90 -2.18 25.81
N ASN A 450 19.21 -2.01 24.52
CA ASN A 450 19.89 -0.85 23.96
C ASN A 450 18.89 0.06 23.21
N ILE A 451 18.94 1.34 23.50
CA ILE A 451 18.17 2.37 22.80
C ILE A 451 18.71 2.48 21.37
N LEU A 452 17.83 2.35 20.36
CA LEU A 452 18.24 2.54 18.97
C LEU A 452 18.52 4.03 18.75
N LEU A 453 19.77 4.39 18.56
CA LEU A 453 20.21 5.76 18.32
C LEU A 453 20.26 6.06 16.83
N GLY A 454 19.83 7.25 16.41
CA GLY A 454 19.91 7.69 15.02
C GLY A 454 21.35 7.71 14.50
N LYS A 455 21.57 7.36 13.22
CA LYS A 455 22.88 7.38 12.55
C LYS A 455 23.11 8.64 11.74
N ALA A 456 22.04 9.28 11.29
CA ALA A 456 22.11 10.56 10.58
C ALA A 456 20.87 11.40 10.86
N ALA A 457 20.97 12.72 10.61
CA ALA A 457 19.85 13.62 10.70
C ALA A 457 19.92 14.69 9.60
N ILE A 458 18.75 15.21 9.21
CA ILE A 458 18.63 16.32 8.27
C ILE A 458 17.97 17.48 9.00
N ILE A 459 18.69 18.59 9.13
CA ILE A 459 18.19 19.84 9.70
C ILE A 459 17.61 20.67 8.56
N HIS A 460 16.28 20.75 8.47
CA HIS A 460 15.59 21.56 7.48
C HIS A 460 15.52 23.00 7.95
N THR A 461 16.12 23.91 7.19
CA THR A 461 16.17 25.33 7.54
C THR A 461 15.51 26.18 6.45
N THR A 462 15.19 27.43 6.79
CA THR A 462 14.67 28.42 5.80
C THR A 462 15.68 28.77 4.71
N GLN A 463 16.97 28.42 4.88
CA GLN A 463 18.04 28.65 3.91
C GLN A 463 18.39 27.38 3.11
N GLY A 464 17.82 26.22 3.46
CA GLY A 464 18.07 24.93 2.85
C GLY A 464 18.37 23.84 3.90
N ASP A 465 18.68 22.64 3.42
CA ASP A 465 18.87 21.46 4.25
C ASP A 465 20.34 21.25 4.61
N ILE A 466 20.58 20.83 5.86
CA ILE A 466 21.93 20.47 6.35
C ILE A 466 21.87 19.01 6.81
N SER A 467 22.61 18.11 6.13
CA SER A 467 22.66 16.69 6.52
C SER A 467 23.87 16.45 7.42
N ILE A 468 23.60 15.85 8.60
CA ILE A 468 24.62 15.54 9.60
C ILE A 468 24.69 14.03 9.85
N LYS A 469 25.92 13.50 10.01
CA LYS A 469 26.17 12.14 10.45
C LYS A 469 26.33 12.14 11.96
N LEU A 470 25.56 11.33 12.67
CA LEU A 470 25.58 11.19 14.13
C LEU A 470 26.62 10.15 14.55
N TYR A 471 27.15 10.28 15.78
CA TYR A 471 28.13 9.39 16.38
C TYR A 471 27.58 8.72 17.65
N PRO A 472 26.66 7.73 17.50
CA PRO A 472 25.99 7.10 18.64
C PRO A 472 26.92 6.23 19.52
N GLU A 473 28.03 5.75 18.97
CA GLU A 473 29.02 4.95 19.73
C GLU A 473 29.89 5.81 20.64
N GLU A 474 30.24 7.02 20.17
CA GLU A 474 31.16 7.92 20.89
C GLU A 474 30.42 8.89 21.83
N ALA A 475 29.20 9.29 21.51
CA ALA A 475 28.40 10.24 22.28
C ALA A 475 26.92 9.80 22.39
N PRO A 476 26.63 8.64 23.01
CA PRO A 476 25.29 8.07 23.03
C PRO A 476 24.24 8.95 23.69
N LYS A 477 24.54 9.64 24.80
CA LYS A 477 23.59 10.52 25.50
C LYS A 477 23.29 11.77 24.70
N ALA A 478 24.31 12.40 24.12
CA ALA A 478 24.13 13.59 23.30
C ALA A 478 23.31 13.28 22.03
N VAL A 479 23.58 12.13 21.38
CA VAL A 479 22.79 11.65 20.24
C VAL A 479 21.35 11.34 20.65
N GLN A 480 21.15 10.64 21.77
CA GLN A 480 19.83 10.34 22.30
C GLN A 480 19.04 11.63 22.60
N ASN A 481 19.66 12.58 23.27
CA ASN A 481 19.06 13.87 23.60
C ASN A 481 18.65 14.63 22.32
N PHE A 482 19.54 14.73 21.35
CA PHE A 482 19.30 15.42 20.08
C PHE A 482 18.20 14.73 19.27
N THR A 483 18.25 13.40 19.11
CA THR A 483 17.26 12.65 18.31
C THR A 483 15.88 12.68 18.95
N THR A 484 15.78 12.50 20.27
CA THR A 484 14.50 12.55 20.98
C THR A 484 13.87 13.95 20.94
N HIS A 485 14.67 15.01 21.07
CA HIS A 485 14.19 16.38 20.91
C HIS A 485 13.72 16.66 19.48
N ALA A 486 14.43 16.17 18.47
CA ALA A 486 14.04 16.30 17.08
C ALA A 486 12.71 15.59 16.79
N GLU A 487 12.54 14.36 17.26
CA GLU A 487 11.28 13.60 17.12
C GLU A 487 10.08 14.22 17.83
N ASN A 488 10.33 14.86 18.97
CA ASN A 488 9.30 15.56 19.72
C ASN A 488 8.97 16.95 19.15
N GLY A 489 9.62 17.38 18.06
CA GLY A 489 9.44 18.70 17.47
C GLY A 489 9.96 19.85 18.34
N TYR A 490 10.85 19.55 19.30
CA TYR A 490 11.39 20.55 20.21
C TYR A 490 12.22 21.62 19.51
N TYR A 491 12.86 21.28 18.40
CA TYR A 491 13.65 22.20 17.59
C TYR A 491 12.82 22.93 16.51
N ASP A 492 11.54 22.60 16.36
CA ASP A 492 10.70 23.19 15.31
C ASP A 492 10.52 24.69 15.52
N ASN A 493 10.75 25.45 14.46
CA ASN A 493 10.71 26.91 14.43
C ASN A 493 11.73 27.61 15.33
N THR A 494 12.69 26.89 15.92
CA THR A 494 13.83 27.51 16.64
C THR A 494 14.76 28.21 15.65
N ILE A 495 15.59 29.12 16.15
CA ILE A 495 16.47 29.94 15.32
C ILE A 495 17.94 29.64 15.63
N PHE A 496 18.81 29.90 14.68
CA PHE A 496 20.23 30.11 14.97
C PHE A 496 20.39 31.48 15.60
N HIS A 497 20.46 31.54 16.92
CA HIS A 497 20.42 32.77 17.72
C HIS A 497 21.78 33.45 17.87
N ARG A 498 22.90 32.75 17.58
CA ARG A 498 24.24 33.28 17.65
C ARG A 498 25.10 32.79 16.49
N ILE A 499 25.71 33.72 15.78
CA ILE A 499 26.54 33.46 14.61
C ILE A 499 27.83 34.24 14.73
N ILE A 500 28.98 33.52 14.71
CA ILE A 500 30.31 34.13 14.71
C ILE A 500 31.04 33.68 13.46
N LYS A 501 31.37 34.62 12.59
CA LYS A 501 32.09 34.35 11.33
C LYS A 501 33.45 33.74 11.61
N ASN A 502 33.83 32.74 10.79
CA ASN A 502 35.06 31.93 10.92
C ASN A 502 35.16 31.22 12.28
N PHE A 503 34.01 30.88 12.88
CA PHE A 503 33.99 30.12 14.11
C PHE A 503 32.82 29.13 14.16
N MET A 504 31.55 29.59 14.35
CA MET A 504 30.43 28.69 14.51
C MET A 504 29.07 29.37 14.30
N ILE A 505 28.05 28.55 14.06
CA ILE A 505 26.64 28.92 14.13
C ILE A 505 25.99 28.11 15.27
N GLN A 506 25.23 28.76 16.17
CA GLN A 506 24.64 28.15 17.36
C GLN A 506 23.12 28.28 17.34
N GLY A 507 22.44 27.16 17.63
CA GLY A 507 20.98 27.04 17.70
C GLY A 507 20.52 26.04 18.74
N GLY A 508 19.26 25.61 18.63
CA GLY A 508 18.68 24.61 19.53
C GLY A 508 18.13 25.17 20.85
N ASP A 509 17.94 26.48 20.92
CA ASP A 509 17.28 27.18 22.03
C ASP A 509 15.84 27.52 21.64
N PRO A 510 14.80 26.98 22.31
CA PRO A 510 13.40 27.34 22.05
C PRO A 510 13.06 28.82 22.33
N LEU A 511 13.76 29.46 23.26
CA LEU A 511 13.56 30.88 23.58
C LEU A 511 14.24 31.81 22.54
N GLY A 512 15.26 31.30 21.83
CA GLY A 512 15.97 32.03 20.79
C GLY A 512 16.81 33.21 21.31
N ASP A 513 17.09 33.28 22.61
CA ASP A 513 17.92 34.32 23.23
C ASP A 513 19.25 33.80 23.80
N GLY A 514 19.45 32.47 23.77
CA GLY A 514 20.65 31.77 24.25
C GLY A 514 20.58 31.38 25.73
N THR A 515 19.48 31.67 26.43
CA THR A 515 19.33 31.35 27.86
C THR A 515 18.52 30.11 28.15
N GLY A 516 17.80 29.57 27.14
CA GLY A 516 16.93 28.42 27.25
C GLY A 516 17.58 27.12 26.81
N GLY A 517 16.78 26.06 26.82
CA GLY A 517 17.16 24.74 26.32
C GLY A 517 17.44 23.72 27.40
N GLU A 518 16.45 22.85 27.65
CA GLU A 518 16.55 21.74 28.60
C GLU A 518 16.91 20.44 27.87
N SER A 519 17.55 19.50 28.59
CA SER A 519 17.71 18.13 28.08
C SER A 519 16.42 17.31 28.19
N ILE A 520 16.34 16.19 27.49
CA ILE A 520 15.22 15.23 27.59
C ILE A 520 14.98 14.72 29.01
N TRP A 521 16.02 14.75 29.86
CA TRP A 521 15.95 14.34 31.27
C TRP A 521 15.57 15.48 32.23
N LYS A 522 15.30 16.69 31.70
CA LYS A 522 14.96 17.91 32.48
C LYS A 522 16.04 18.28 33.51
N LYS A 523 17.27 17.93 33.23
CA LYS A 523 18.49 18.27 33.99
C LYS A 523 19.68 18.24 33.05
N ASP A 524 20.71 18.98 33.38
CA ASP A 524 21.97 18.95 32.65
C ASP A 524 22.56 17.54 32.63
N PHE A 525 23.23 17.18 31.54
CA PHE A 525 23.93 15.89 31.42
C PHE A 525 25.43 16.06 31.18
N GLU A 526 26.18 15.01 31.53
CA GLU A 526 27.63 15.00 31.50
C GLU A 526 28.20 15.08 30.08
N ASP A 527 29.43 15.58 29.97
CA ASP A 527 30.20 15.63 28.75
C ASP A 527 30.64 14.24 28.32
N GLU A 528 30.50 13.91 27.05
CA GLU A 528 30.94 12.68 26.40
C GLU A 528 32.15 13.02 25.51
N ILE A 529 33.35 12.99 26.08
CA ILE A 529 34.59 13.33 25.37
C ILE A 529 35.25 12.06 24.87
N SER A 530 35.25 11.86 23.54
CA SER A 530 35.93 10.75 22.88
C SER A 530 37.29 11.19 22.35
N PRO A 531 38.39 10.41 22.60
CA PRO A 531 39.71 10.71 22.04
C PRO A 531 39.74 10.61 20.50
N ASN A 532 38.78 9.93 19.89
CA ASN A 532 38.67 9.74 18.44
C ASN A 532 38.00 10.92 17.72
N LEU A 533 37.30 11.78 18.45
CA LEU A 533 36.57 12.93 17.89
C LEU A 533 37.27 14.22 18.30
N LYS A 534 37.63 15.02 17.28
CA LYS A 534 38.29 16.31 17.45
C LYS A 534 37.70 17.37 16.56
N HIS A 535 37.79 18.62 16.96
CA HIS A 535 37.42 19.78 16.11
C HIS A 535 38.57 20.11 15.14
N ASP A 536 39.09 19.08 14.45
CA ASP A 536 40.21 19.11 13.53
C ASP A 536 39.87 19.57 12.12
N ARG A 537 38.60 19.83 11.87
CA ARG A 537 38.06 20.29 10.59
C ARG A 537 36.72 20.99 10.77
N PRO A 538 36.31 21.87 9.80
CA PRO A 538 35.02 22.56 9.90
C PRO A 538 33.82 21.60 9.80
N PHE A 539 32.64 22.12 10.09
CA PHE A 539 31.34 21.45 10.07
C PHE A 539 31.17 20.36 11.13
N THR A 540 31.94 20.43 12.22
CA THR A 540 31.75 19.59 13.41
C THR A 540 30.57 20.11 14.21
N VAL A 541 29.69 19.20 14.64
CA VAL A 541 28.50 19.52 15.44
C VAL A 541 28.71 19.09 16.87
N SER A 542 28.58 20.03 17.80
CA SER A 542 28.87 19.82 19.21
C SER A 542 27.81 20.42 20.13
N MET A 543 27.66 19.88 21.33
CA MET A 543 26.78 20.43 22.36
C MET A 543 27.35 21.76 22.90
N ALA A 544 26.48 22.77 22.98
CA ALA A 544 26.78 23.98 23.70
C ALA A 544 26.56 23.74 25.21
N ASN A 545 27.50 24.20 26.05
CA ASN A 545 27.43 24.11 27.50
C ASN A 545 27.90 25.42 28.16
N SER A 546 27.54 25.62 29.42
CA SER A 546 27.94 26.76 30.25
C SER A 546 29.08 26.40 31.25
N GLY A 547 29.77 25.31 31.02
CA GLY A 547 30.83 24.73 31.83
C GLY A 547 30.81 23.20 31.79
N PRO A 548 31.73 22.51 32.46
CA PRO A 548 31.79 21.04 32.43
C PRO A 548 30.45 20.39 32.87
N ASN A 549 29.96 19.42 32.12
CA ASN A 549 28.76 18.63 32.42
C ASN A 549 27.47 19.45 32.54
N THR A 550 27.30 20.52 31.70
CA THR A 550 26.10 21.35 31.66
C THR A 550 25.44 21.33 30.28
N ASN A 551 25.38 20.14 29.66
CA ASN A 551 24.75 20.02 28.35
C ASN A 551 23.22 20.04 28.44
N GLY A 552 22.56 20.86 27.62
CA GLY A 552 21.11 20.97 27.49
C GLY A 552 20.62 20.53 26.11
N SER A 553 19.85 21.38 25.41
CA SER A 553 19.41 21.12 24.04
C SER A 553 20.20 21.92 22.99
N GLN A 554 20.94 22.96 23.41
CA GLN A 554 21.67 23.83 22.47
C GLN A 554 22.85 23.10 21.82
N PHE A 555 23.05 23.34 20.54
CA PHE A 555 24.15 22.82 19.75
C PHE A 555 24.74 23.89 18.82
N PHE A 556 25.97 23.67 18.38
CA PHE A 556 26.60 24.53 17.39
C PHE A 556 27.29 23.73 16.30
N ILE A 557 27.42 24.34 15.12
CA ILE A 557 28.12 23.80 13.96
C ILE A 557 29.33 24.70 13.69
N THR A 558 30.55 24.13 13.75
CA THR A 558 31.76 24.91 13.47
C THR A 558 31.90 25.20 12.00
N THR A 559 32.40 26.39 11.67
CA THR A 559 32.65 26.80 10.27
C THR A 559 34.12 26.84 9.92
N ASP A 560 35.00 26.75 10.95
CA ASP A 560 36.45 26.69 10.81
C ASP A 560 37.06 25.67 11.78
N LEU A 561 38.37 25.53 11.75
CA LEU A 561 39.17 24.74 12.69
C LEU A 561 39.14 25.31 14.11
N THR A 562 38.68 24.54 15.08
CA THR A 562 38.47 25.02 16.45
C THR A 562 39.06 24.09 17.51
N PRO A 563 40.39 23.80 17.47
CA PRO A 563 41.01 22.81 18.34
C PRO A 563 40.98 23.16 19.85
N TRP A 564 40.74 24.43 20.19
CA TRP A 564 40.60 24.87 21.60
C TRP A 564 39.28 24.43 22.26
N LEU A 565 38.32 23.87 21.47
CA LEU A 565 37.08 23.27 21.96
C LEU A 565 37.25 21.81 22.34
N ASP A 566 38.34 21.17 21.93
CA ASP A 566 38.63 19.77 22.23
C ASP A 566 38.69 19.53 23.75
N GLY A 567 38.00 18.48 24.20
CA GLY A 567 37.96 18.13 25.63
C GLY A 567 37.01 19.04 26.47
N LYS A 568 36.29 19.97 25.84
CA LYS A 568 35.38 20.89 26.56
C LYS A 568 33.93 20.76 26.09
N HIS A 569 33.70 20.41 24.83
CA HIS A 569 32.39 20.26 24.24
C HIS A 569 32.20 18.88 23.64
N THR A 570 31.07 18.25 23.89
CA THR A 570 30.71 16.94 23.36
C THR A 570 30.48 17.00 21.87
N ILE A 571 31.32 16.37 21.06
CA ILE A 571 31.12 16.20 19.64
C ILE A 571 30.17 15.02 19.45
N PHE A 572 29.01 15.23 18.83
CA PHE A 572 28.03 14.18 18.60
C PHE A 572 27.67 13.95 17.14
N ALA A 573 28.07 14.89 16.24
CA ALA A 573 27.79 14.75 14.82
C ALA A 573 28.78 15.54 13.94
N ARG A 574 28.62 15.37 12.60
CA ARG A 574 29.32 16.17 11.59
C ARG A 574 28.43 16.37 10.37
N ALA A 575 28.38 17.59 9.86
CA ALA A 575 27.72 17.87 8.60
C ALA A 575 28.55 17.33 7.41
N TYR A 576 27.87 16.68 6.46
CA TYR A 576 28.48 16.10 5.25
C TYR A 576 27.82 16.59 3.94
N ALA A 577 26.59 17.16 4.02
CA ALA A 577 25.91 17.79 2.90
C ALA A 577 25.21 19.06 3.35
N GLY A 578 24.93 19.99 2.44
CA GLY A 578 24.39 21.31 2.76
C GLY A 578 25.42 22.26 3.39
N LEU A 579 26.71 22.05 3.12
CA LEU A 579 27.79 22.86 3.67
C LEU A 579 27.75 24.31 3.20
N ASP A 580 27.27 24.53 2.00
CA ASP A 580 26.96 25.85 1.43
C ASP A 580 25.84 26.57 2.19
N VAL A 581 24.87 25.82 2.75
CA VAL A 581 23.81 26.36 3.59
C VAL A 581 24.39 26.85 4.92
N VAL A 582 25.30 26.06 5.55
CA VAL A 582 26.00 26.47 6.76
C VAL A 582 26.79 27.76 6.52
N HIS A 583 27.52 27.86 5.41
CA HIS A 583 28.23 29.09 5.05
C HIS A 583 27.30 30.28 4.76
N ARG A 584 26.14 30.07 4.13
CA ARG A 584 25.15 31.15 3.94
C ARG A 584 24.62 31.68 5.26
N ILE A 585 24.34 30.78 6.21
CA ILE A 585 23.90 31.16 7.56
C ILE A 585 25.02 31.94 8.28
N GLU A 586 26.26 31.48 8.19
CA GLU A 586 27.43 32.15 8.74
C GLU A 586 27.63 33.57 8.21
N GLN A 587 27.36 33.78 6.91
CA GLN A 587 27.54 35.08 6.26
C GLN A 587 26.41 36.09 6.60
N SER A 588 25.38 35.68 7.33
CA SER A 588 24.28 36.58 7.76
C SER A 588 24.84 37.79 8.51
N GLU A 589 24.20 38.94 8.34
CA GLU A 589 24.53 40.14 9.09
C GLU A 589 24.13 39.97 10.58
N THR A 590 25.04 40.28 11.48
CA THR A 590 24.85 40.17 12.92
C THR A 590 24.95 41.51 13.62
N ASP A 591 24.32 41.63 14.79
CA ASP A 591 24.47 42.76 15.69
C ASP A 591 25.78 42.68 16.52
N LYS A 592 26.00 43.64 17.39
CA LYS A 592 27.17 43.70 18.29
C LYS A 592 27.25 42.57 19.32
N TYR A 593 26.20 41.74 19.42
CA TYR A 593 26.09 40.59 20.33
C TYR A 593 26.09 39.27 19.56
N ASP A 594 26.55 39.27 18.31
CA ASP A 594 26.61 38.09 17.42
C ASP A 594 25.22 37.51 17.06
N ARG A 595 24.12 38.25 17.23
CA ARG A 595 22.75 37.85 16.89
C ARG A 595 22.48 38.23 15.43
N PRO A 596 21.95 37.31 14.61
CA PRO A 596 21.58 37.63 13.23
C PRO A 596 20.44 38.63 13.19
N LEU A 597 20.53 39.62 12.28
CA LEU A 597 19.46 40.62 12.06
C LEU A 597 18.25 39.94 11.41
N GLU A 598 18.50 38.99 10.50
CA GLU A 598 17.47 38.12 9.92
C GLU A 598 17.76 36.67 10.33
N PRO A 599 17.10 36.16 11.39
CA PRO A 599 17.42 34.82 11.91
C PRO A 599 16.93 33.72 10.97
N THR A 600 17.84 32.79 10.63
CA THR A 600 17.48 31.54 9.96
C THR A 600 16.78 30.62 10.93
N LYS A 601 15.62 30.08 10.53
CA LYS A 601 14.81 29.15 11.35
C LYS A 601 15.11 27.72 10.96
N ILE A 602 15.12 26.84 11.94
CA ILE A 602 15.02 25.40 11.79
C ILE A 602 13.53 25.07 11.62
N ILE A 603 13.14 24.56 10.48
CA ILE A 603 11.75 24.20 10.17
C ILE A 603 11.39 22.95 10.97
N ASN A 604 12.17 21.91 10.82
CA ASN A 604 12.12 20.66 11.58
C ASN A 604 13.45 19.90 11.43
N ILE A 605 13.62 18.79 12.15
CA ILE A 605 14.77 17.90 12.02
C ILE A 605 14.28 16.47 11.80
N SER A 606 14.69 15.85 10.69
CA SER A 606 14.37 14.46 10.34
C SER A 606 15.51 13.52 10.76
N ILE A 607 15.20 12.43 11.47
CA ILE A 607 16.20 11.45 11.94
C ILE A 607 16.21 10.21 11.05
N VAL A 608 17.41 9.71 10.73
CA VAL A 608 17.63 8.50 9.93
C VAL A 608 18.31 7.44 10.82
N TYR A 609 17.68 6.26 10.91
CA TYR A 609 18.10 5.14 11.79
C TYR A 609 18.82 4.02 11.04
N THR A 610 18.88 4.05 9.71
CA THR A 610 19.48 2.98 8.87
C THR A 610 20.96 3.16 8.62
#